data_b303188c3404e22cb5a4136d351165f4
#
_entry.id   b303188c3404e22cb5a4136d351165f4
#
_cell.length_a   1.000
_cell.length_b   1.000
_cell.length_c   1.000
_cell.angle_alpha   90.00
_cell.angle_beta   90.00
_cell.angle_gamma   90.00
#
_symmetry.space_group_name_H-M   'P 1'
#
loop_
_entity.id
_entity.type
_entity.pdbx_description
1 polymer ?
#
loop_
_entity_poly.entity_id
_entity_poly.type
_entity_poly.pdbx_seq_one_letter_code
_entity_poly.pdbx_strand_id
1 'polypeptide(L)'
;MPTQRSLADLAVQAGLRGLDPWYRALAVTGVTADSRDVRPGSLFVAVPGMQKDGRLFIADAVERGAVAVLAPPGTAWPPGVPPRPLITDAEPRRMLARMAAGLAGPQPRTIVAVTGTNGKTSTVDFLRQLWEFAGQRAASLGTLGLIAPGHAGGAGLTTPDPVALAGTLAQLAQEGVGCAALEASSHGLDQFRLDGLRLTAAGFSNLTRDHLDYHGSLDSYRAAKLRLFAELLPPRATAVVNADMDRVTLDALFDIAARRRQKVFSVGEAGETLRLLHAAPAPTGQALQIEVRGRLRTIETSLPGRFQADNVLMAACLAEVTGAPDALDHIPKLRGVRGRMELAATLPNGAAAYVDYAHTPDALQRVLTALRPHAGSHRIVCVFGAGGDRDPGKRPLMGQKVYENADLAIVTDDNPRGENPQNIRHGILAACPGAIEIGDRARAIEAGLAELRPGDVLVVAGKGHEQGQTVGPHTIPFDDASTIRRLAGAA
;
A
#
# COMPACT_ATOMS: atom_id res chain seq x y z
N MET A 1 -29.35 -10.91 -2.97
CA MET A 1 -29.80 -10.41 -4.28
C MET A 1 -28.94 -9.21 -4.63
N PRO A 2 -28.52 -8.99 -5.89
CA PRO A 2 -27.79 -7.79 -6.25
C PRO A 2 -28.63 -6.56 -5.89
N THR A 3 -28.00 -5.57 -5.28
CA THR A 3 -28.67 -4.34 -4.86
C THR A 3 -29.08 -3.57 -6.11
N GLN A 4 -30.36 -3.54 -6.43
CA GLN A 4 -30.89 -2.75 -7.55
C GLN A 4 -31.14 -1.32 -7.08
N ARG A 5 -30.66 -0.33 -7.84
CA ARG A 5 -30.87 1.10 -7.57
C ARG A 5 -31.37 1.79 -8.81
N SER A 6 -32.15 2.86 -8.64
CA SER A 6 -32.48 3.72 -9.78
C SER A 6 -31.26 4.51 -10.23
N LEU A 7 -31.15 4.78 -11.53
CA LEU A 7 -30.07 5.63 -12.06
C LEU A 7 -30.12 7.04 -11.45
N ALA A 8 -31.31 7.54 -11.10
CA ALA A 8 -31.46 8.82 -10.40
C ALA A 8 -30.79 8.80 -9.01
N ASP A 9 -30.99 7.75 -8.22
CA ASP A 9 -30.38 7.63 -6.88
C ASP A 9 -28.87 7.57 -6.99
N LEU A 10 -28.33 6.79 -7.93
CA LEU A 10 -26.90 6.70 -8.19
C LEU A 10 -26.31 8.04 -8.67
N ALA A 11 -27.02 8.74 -9.55
CA ALA A 11 -26.61 10.05 -10.05
C ALA A 11 -26.53 11.08 -8.93
N VAL A 12 -27.56 11.14 -8.06
CA VAL A 12 -27.60 12.05 -6.90
C VAL A 12 -26.42 11.75 -5.95
N GLN A 13 -26.22 10.48 -5.60
CA GLN A 13 -25.12 10.08 -4.70
C GLN A 13 -23.74 10.35 -5.30
N ALA A 14 -23.57 10.17 -6.62
CA ALA A 14 -22.34 10.44 -7.32
C ALA A 14 -22.08 11.95 -7.55
N GLY A 15 -23.12 12.79 -7.37
CA GLY A 15 -23.07 14.22 -7.68
C GLY A 15 -23.13 14.51 -9.18
N LEU A 16 -23.64 13.58 -9.97
CA LEU A 16 -23.87 13.74 -11.42
C LEU A 16 -25.02 14.74 -11.64
N ARG A 17 -24.79 15.71 -12.51
CA ARG A 17 -25.79 16.73 -12.87
C ARG A 17 -26.30 16.51 -14.29
N GLY A 18 -27.50 17.01 -14.58
CA GLY A 18 -28.04 17.01 -15.95
C GLY A 18 -28.53 15.65 -16.45
N LEU A 19 -28.88 14.70 -15.53
CA LEU A 19 -29.48 13.43 -15.94
C LEU A 19 -30.87 13.69 -16.58
N ASP A 20 -31.06 13.20 -17.81
CA ASP A 20 -32.32 13.28 -18.51
C ASP A 20 -33.45 12.63 -17.69
N PRO A 21 -34.61 13.31 -17.53
CA PRO A 21 -35.72 12.78 -16.80
C PRO A 21 -36.22 11.39 -17.25
N TRP A 22 -36.10 11.06 -18.52
CA TRP A 22 -36.46 9.76 -19.07
C TRP A 22 -35.62 8.59 -18.56
N TYR A 23 -34.37 8.84 -18.10
CA TYR A 23 -33.46 7.81 -17.63
C TYR A 23 -33.51 7.60 -16.11
N ARG A 24 -34.23 8.47 -15.37
CA ARG A 24 -34.23 8.49 -13.91
C ARG A 24 -34.66 7.18 -13.27
N ALA A 25 -35.70 6.56 -13.81
CA ALA A 25 -36.28 5.31 -13.29
C ALA A 25 -35.51 4.05 -13.76
N LEU A 26 -34.48 4.20 -14.60
CA LEU A 26 -33.73 3.07 -15.12
C LEU A 26 -33.07 2.29 -13.97
N ALA A 27 -33.33 1.00 -13.90
CA ALA A 27 -32.81 0.12 -12.88
C ALA A 27 -31.38 -0.28 -13.22
N VAL A 28 -30.44 -0.05 -12.30
CA VAL A 28 -29.02 -0.41 -12.42
C VAL A 28 -28.70 -1.47 -11.36
N THR A 29 -28.13 -2.59 -11.80
CA THR A 29 -27.75 -3.73 -10.95
C THR A 29 -26.26 -3.92 -10.81
N GLY A 30 -25.45 -3.24 -11.64
CA GLY A 30 -24.00 -3.28 -11.65
C GLY A 30 -23.41 -2.02 -12.27
N VAL A 31 -22.18 -1.71 -11.91
CA VAL A 31 -21.36 -0.63 -12.51
C VAL A 31 -20.00 -1.18 -12.80
N THR A 32 -19.49 -1.03 -14.04
CA THR A 32 -18.16 -1.51 -14.42
C THR A 32 -17.55 -0.67 -15.54
N ALA A 33 -16.22 -0.61 -15.61
CA ALA A 33 -15.47 -0.08 -16.74
C ALA A 33 -14.85 -1.18 -17.62
N ASP A 34 -15.01 -2.45 -17.27
CA ASP A 34 -14.58 -3.58 -18.09
C ASP A 34 -15.80 -4.18 -18.82
N SER A 35 -15.78 -4.12 -20.16
CA SER A 35 -16.89 -4.67 -20.96
C SER A 35 -17.10 -6.17 -20.74
N ARG A 36 -16.06 -6.91 -20.36
CA ARG A 36 -16.11 -8.36 -20.08
C ARG A 36 -16.90 -8.68 -18.81
N ASP A 37 -16.96 -7.74 -17.87
CA ASP A 37 -17.67 -7.87 -16.59
C ASP A 37 -19.13 -7.35 -16.66
N VAL A 38 -19.54 -6.82 -17.81
CA VAL A 38 -20.91 -6.37 -18.03
C VAL A 38 -21.88 -7.56 -17.91
N ARG A 39 -22.97 -7.34 -17.17
CA ARG A 39 -24.10 -8.24 -17.03
C ARG A 39 -25.40 -7.49 -17.35
N PRO A 40 -26.50 -8.16 -17.65
CA PRO A 40 -27.80 -7.51 -17.85
C PRO A 40 -28.15 -6.59 -16.66
N GLY A 41 -28.46 -5.34 -16.97
CA GLY A 41 -28.72 -4.30 -15.94
C GLY A 41 -27.50 -3.47 -15.54
N SER A 42 -26.30 -3.71 -16.10
CA SER A 42 -25.09 -2.94 -15.78
C SER A 42 -25.12 -1.55 -16.42
N LEU A 43 -24.60 -0.56 -15.68
CA LEU A 43 -24.09 0.70 -16.22
C LEU A 43 -22.64 0.50 -16.64
N PHE A 44 -22.33 0.64 -17.93
CA PHE A 44 -20.96 0.60 -18.44
C PHE A 44 -20.35 2.00 -18.41
N VAL A 45 -19.15 2.14 -17.82
CA VAL A 45 -18.41 3.41 -17.78
C VAL A 45 -17.26 3.35 -18.76
N ALA A 46 -17.42 4.01 -19.89
CA ALA A 46 -16.44 4.06 -20.98
C ALA A 46 -15.29 5.03 -20.65
N VAL A 47 -14.32 4.54 -19.89
CA VAL A 47 -13.17 5.33 -19.41
C VAL A 47 -12.07 5.37 -20.46
N PRO A 48 -11.57 6.55 -20.87
CA PRO A 48 -10.33 6.65 -21.64
C PRO A 48 -9.15 6.10 -20.85
N GLY A 49 -8.56 5.01 -21.33
CA GLY A 49 -7.41 4.36 -20.71
C GLY A 49 -6.09 4.76 -21.37
N MET A 50 -4.96 4.51 -20.67
CA MET A 50 -3.63 4.77 -21.23
C MET A 50 -3.26 3.81 -22.37
N GLN A 51 -3.73 2.56 -22.34
CA GLN A 51 -3.45 1.55 -23.37
C GLN A 51 -4.63 1.32 -24.32
N LYS A 52 -5.86 1.41 -23.83
CA LYS A 52 -7.09 1.20 -24.59
C LYS A 52 -8.13 2.22 -24.18
N ASP A 53 -8.84 2.75 -25.15
CA ASP A 53 -9.96 3.66 -24.92
C ASP A 53 -11.24 2.84 -24.67
N GLY A 54 -11.84 3.01 -23.50
CA GLY A 54 -13.08 2.32 -23.10
C GLY A 54 -14.26 2.58 -24.05
N ARG A 55 -14.26 3.71 -24.79
CA ARG A 55 -15.29 4.04 -25.77
C ARG A 55 -15.36 3.03 -26.92
N LEU A 56 -14.26 2.37 -27.25
CA LEU A 56 -14.18 1.32 -28.28
C LEU A 56 -14.96 0.05 -27.90
N PHE A 57 -15.28 -0.12 -26.62
CA PHE A 57 -15.96 -1.30 -26.08
C PHE A 57 -17.47 -1.07 -25.80
N ILE A 58 -18.04 0.07 -26.22
CA ILE A 58 -19.47 0.36 -26.02
C ILE A 58 -20.33 -0.70 -26.70
N ALA A 59 -19.97 -1.13 -27.92
CA ALA A 59 -20.72 -2.15 -28.64
C ALA A 59 -20.78 -3.48 -27.88
N ASP A 60 -19.61 -3.99 -27.45
CA ASP A 60 -19.50 -5.21 -26.64
C ASP A 60 -20.28 -5.11 -25.32
N ALA A 61 -20.19 -3.96 -24.64
CA ALA A 61 -20.93 -3.72 -23.39
C ALA A 61 -22.47 -3.76 -23.63
N VAL A 62 -22.96 -3.16 -24.71
CA VAL A 62 -24.40 -3.17 -25.05
C VAL A 62 -24.85 -4.57 -25.42
N GLU A 63 -24.08 -5.32 -26.18
CA GLU A 63 -24.36 -6.72 -26.52
C GLU A 63 -24.47 -7.59 -25.26
N ARG A 64 -23.62 -7.36 -24.24
CA ARG A 64 -23.64 -8.06 -22.95
C ARG A 64 -24.72 -7.60 -21.99
N GLY A 65 -25.53 -6.61 -22.37
CA GLY A 65 -26.71 -6.17 -21.63
C GLY A 65 -26.51 -4.92 -20.77
N ALA A 66 -25.56 -4.06 -21.11
CA ALA A 66 -25.49 -2.73 -20.51
C ALA A 66 -26.79 -1.96 -20.78
N VAL A 67 -27.39 -1.43 -19.72
CA VAL A 67 -28.67 -0.67 -19.80
C VAL A 67 -28.43 0.82 -20.05
N ALA A 68 -27.24 1.31 -19.73
CA ALA A 68 -26.79 2.68 -19.98
C ALA A 68 -25.26 2.72 -20.11
N VAL A 69 -24.75 3.77 -20.73
CA VAL A 69 -23.31 4.06 -20.86
C VAL A 69 -23.03 5.44 -20.27
N LEU A 70 -21.96 5.54 -19.46
CA LEU A 70 -21.39 6.81 -19.02
C LEU A 70 -20.05 7.00 -19.68
N ALA A 71 -19.82 8.15 -20.30
CA ALA A 71 -18.62 8.43 -21.11
C ALA A 71 -18.21 9.91 -21.00
N PRO A 72 -17.01 10.29 -21.50
CA PRO A 72 -16.62 11.69 -21.64
C PRO A 72 -17.56 12.45 -22.58
N PRO A 73 -17.70 13.78 -22.41
CA PRO A 73 -18.40 14.62 -23.36
C PRO A 73 -17.87 14.46 -24.79
N GLY A 74 -18.73 14.56 -25.79
CA GLY A 74 -18.37 14.39 -27.21
C GLY A 74 -18.17 12.93 -27.65
N THR A 75 -18.49 11.94 -26.80
CA THR A 75 -18.49 10.54 -27.21
C THR A 75 -19.58 10.27 -28.24
N ALA A 76 -19.21 9.81 -29.44
CA ALA A 76 -20.15 9.39 -30.46
C ALA A 76 -20.69 7.98 -30.16
N TRP A 77 -21.98 7.76 -30.40
CA TRP A 77 -22.56 6.42 -30.31
C TRP A 77 -22.08 5.57 -31.49
N PRO A 78 -21.62 4.31 -31.27
CA PRO A 78 -21.13 3.48 -32.36
C PRO A 78 -22.21 3.15 -33.38
N PRO A 79 -21.93 3.20 -34.71
CA PRO A 79 -22.89 2.84 -35.75
C PRO A 79 -23.36 1.40 -35.63
N GLY A 80 -24.66 1.16 -35.87
CA GLY A 80 -25.24 -0.18 -35.84
C GLY A 80 -25.50 -0.77 -34.46
N VAL A 81 -25.06 -0.10 -33.37
CA VAL A 81 -25.31 -0.56 -31.99
C VAL A 81 -26.68 -0.09 -31.52
N PRO A 82 -27.52 -0.98 -30.94
CA PRO A 82 -28.84 -0.61 -30.39
C PRO A 82 -28.72 0.55 -29.41
N PRO A 83 -29.52 1.60 -29.52
CA PRO A 83 -29.41 2.79 -28.68
C PRO A 83 -29.64 2.48 -27.22
N ARG A 84 -28.83 3.07 -26.35
CA ARG A 84 -28.97 3.09 -24.92
C ARG A 84 -28.74 4.52 -24.40
N PRO A 85 -29.22 4.86 -23.19
CA PRO A 85 -28.88 6.10 -22.54
C PRO A 85 -27.38 6.34 -22.53
N LEU A 86 -26.93 7.44 -23.15
CA LEU A 86 -25.55 7.91 -23.09
C LEU A 86 -25.50 9.10 -22.14
N ILE A 87 -24.87 8.88 -21.00
CA ILE A 87 -24.68 9.88 -19.96
C ILE A 87 -23.25 10.41 -20.12
N THR A 88 -23.06 11.72 -20.00
CA THR A 88 -21.73 12.30 -20.16
C THR A 88 -21.27 13.02 -18.88
N ASP A 89 -20.01 12.82 -18.52
CA ASP A 89 -19.31 13.53 -17.44
C ASP A 89 -17.85 13.74 -17.82
N ALA A 90 -17.27 14.87 -17.41
CA ALA A 90 -15.87 15.19 -17.68
C ALA A 90 -14.90 14.23 -16.98
N GLU A 91 -15.33 13.64 -15.87
CA GLU A 91 -14.54 12.77 -14.99
C GLU A 91 -15.17 11.38 -14.84
N PRO A 92 -15.31 10.58 -15.92
CA PRO A 92 -16.03 9.30 -15.86
C PRO A 92 -15.42 8.31 -14.87
N ARG A 93 -14.09 8.36 -14.62
CA ARG A 93 -13.44 7.54 -13.58
C ARG A 93 -13.92 7.89 -12.17
N ARG A 94 -14.10 9.18 -11.88
CA ARG A 94 -14.65 9.64 -10.59
C ARG A 94 -16.09 9.18 -10.43
N MET A 95 -16.88 9.28 -11.50
CA MET A 95 -18.27 8.82 -11.49
C MET A 95 -18.34 7.31 -11.26
N LEU A 96 -17.47 6.51 -11.91
CA LEU A 96 -17.35 5.07 -11.66
C LEU A 96 -17.19 4.77 -10.17
N ALA A 97 -16.23 5.40 -9.50
CA ALA A 97 -15.98 5.16 -8.09
C ALA A 97 -17.16 5.52 -7.19
N ARG A 98 -17.77 6.68 -7.43
CA ARG A 98 -18.92 7.16 -6.64
C ARG A 98 -20.18 6.31 -6.87
N MET A 99 -20.47 5.93 -8.11
CA MET A 99 -21.62 5.09 -8.44
C MET A 99 -21.42 3.66 -7.93
N ALA A 100 -20.21 3.10 -8.02
CA ALA A 100 -19.88 1.81 -7.45
C ALA A 100 -20.11 1.79 -5.92
N ALA A 101 -19.65 2.81 -5.21
CA ALA A 101 -19.88 2.95 -3.78
C ALA A 101 -21.36 3.11 -3.43
N GLY A 102 -22.11 3.88 -4.24
CA GLY A 102 -23.55 4.05 -4.10
C GLY A 102 -24.32 2.75 -4.28
N LEU A 103 -23.91 1.91 -5.22
CA LEU A 103 -24.54 0.62 -5.50
C LEU A 103 -24.16 -0.46 -4.49
N ALA A 104 -22.91 -0.50 -4.06
CA ALA A 104 -22.39 -1.53 -3.13
C ALA A 104 -23.05 -1.46 -1.74
N GLY A 105 -23.43 -0.28 -1.27
CA GLY A 105 -24.17 -0.11 -0.01
C GLY A 105 -23.35 0.46 1.14
N PRO A 106 -23.49 -0.06 2.38
CA PRO A 106 -22.86 0.51 3.56
C PRO A 106 -21.34 0.36 3.52
N GLN A 107 -20.65 1.29 4.17
CA GLN A 107 -19.21 1.24 4.38
C GLN A 107 -18.92 1.18 5.89
N PRO A 108 -17.73 0.69 6.32
CA PRO A 108 -17.29 0.81 7.70
C PRO A 108 -17.46 2.24 8.23
N ARG A 109 -17.83 2.35 9.51
CA ARG A 109 -18.11 3.65 10.12
C ARG A 109 -16.88 4.56 10.13
N THR A 110 -15.70 3.98 10.34
CA THR A 110 -14.42 4.66 10.39
C THR A 110 -13.55 4.18 9.24
N ILE A 111 -13.23 5.07 8.31
CA ILE A 111 -12.31 4.78 7.20
C ILE A 111 -11.16 5.77 7.26
N VAL A 112 -9.95 5.24 7.33
CA VAL A 112 -8.70 6.02 7.30
C VAL A 112 -7.91 5.65 6.05
N ALA A 113 -7.46 6.65 5.30
CA ALA A 113 -6.58 6.47 4.16
C ALA A 113 -5.19 7.02 4.45
N VAL A 114 -4.14 6.26 4.14
CA VAL A 114 -2.74 6.68 4.33
C VAL A 114 -2.03 6.76 2.99
N THR A 115 -1.47 7.94 2.70
CA THR A 115 -0.61 8.18 1.53
C THR A 115 0.83 8.45 1.94
N GLY A 116 1.72 8.46 0.97
CA GLY A 116 3.16 8.70 1.10
C GLY A 116 3.94 7.89 0.08
N THR A 117 5.24 8.12 -0.03
CA THR A 117 6.10 7.27 -0.85
C THR A 117 6.30 5.92 -0.16
N ASN A 118 6.73 5.93 1.10
CA ASN A 118 7.03 4.75 1.90
C ASN A 118 6.16 4.72 3.17
N GLY A 119 6.10 3.55 3.84
CA GLY A 119 5.46 3.39 5.14
C GLY A 119 3.95 3.15 5.11
N LYS A 120 3.27 3.29 3.98
CA LYS A 120 1.81 3.09 3.86
C LYS A 120 1.35 1.75 4.43
N THR A 121 1.91 0.67 3.93
CA THR A 121 1.56 -0.72 4.32
C THR A 121 1.74 -0.93 5.82
N SER A 122 2.89 -0.52 6.37
CA SER A 122 3.18 -0.64 7.80
C SER A 122 2.20 0.20 8.63
N THR A 123 1.96 1.45 8.25
CA THR A 123 1.07 2.34 8.98
C THR A 123 -0.37 1.82 9.00
N VAL A 124 -0.92 1.35 7.86
CA VAL A 124 -2.31 0.85 7.83
C VAL A 124 -2.46 -0.47 8.58
N ASP A 125 -1.46 -1.33 8.56
CA ASP A 125 -1.52 -2.57 9.34
C ASP A 125 -1.33 -2.34 10.83
N PHE A 126 -0.42 -1.46 11.26
CA PHE A 126 -0.31 -1.06 12.66
C PHE A 126 -1.58 -0.39 13.15
N LEU A 127 -2.20 0.47 12.36
CA LEU A 127 -3.47 1.10 12.70
C LEU A 127 -4.58 0.05 12.92
N ARG A 128 -4.68 -0.96 12.04
CA ARG A 128 -5.59 -2.09 12.22
C ARG A 128 -5.34 -2.80 13.55
N GLN A 129 -4.07 -3.15 13.84
CA GLN A 129 -3.70 -3.85 15.08
C GLN A 129 -4.05 -3.00 16.33
N LEU A 130 -3.79 -1.69 16.30
CA LEU A 130 -4.10 -0.79 17.41
C LEU A 130 -5.62 -0.70 17.66
N TRP A 131 -6.44 -0.67 16.62
CA TRP A 131 -7.89 -0.74 16.76
C TRP A 131 -8.35 -2.10 17.33
N GLU A 132 -7.72 -3.21 16.91
CA GLU A 132 -8.03 -4.54 17.43
C GLU A 132 -7.66 -4.65 18.91
N PHE A 133 -6.53 -4.11 19.35
CA PHE A 133 -6.15 -4.05 20.77
C PHE A 133 -7.11 -3.20 21.60
N ALA A 134 -7.73 -2.18 20.99
CA ALA A 134 -8.81 -1.40 21.60
C ALA A 134 -10.20 -2.09 21.49
N GLY A 135 -10.26 -3.36 21.09
CA GLY A 135 -11.49 -4.16 21.02
C GLY A 135 -12.38 -3.87 19.81
N GLN A 136 -11.87 -3.17 18.79
CA GLN A 136 -12.63 -2.86 17.58
C GLN A 136 -12.41 -3.94 16.51
N ARG A 137 -13.47 -4.30 15.76
CA ARG A 137 -13.31 -5.13 14.56
C ARG A 137 -12.77 -4.27 13.43
N ALA A 138 -11.53 -4.54 13.03
CA ALA A 138 -10.80 -3.70 12.09
C ALA A 138 -10.28 -4.46 10.86
N ALA A 139 -10.05 -3.72 9.78
CA ALA A 139 -9.46 -4.23 8.55
C ALA A 139 -8.33 -3.30 8.08
N SER A 140 -7.32 -3.88 7.39
CA SER A 140 -6.38 -3.14 6.54
C SER A 140 -6.47 -3.63 5.11
N LEU A 141 -6.35 -2.70 4.15
CA LEU A 141 -6.44 -2.98 2.73
C LEU A 141 -5.34 -2.25 1.96
N GLY A 142 -4.52 -3.00 1.24
CA GLY A 142 -3.39 -2.43 0.52
C GLY A 142 -2.55 -3.48 -0.21
N THR A 143 -1.25 -3.28 -0.25
CA THR A 143 -0.29 -4.15 -0.92
C THR A 143 -0.35 -5.60 -0.44
N LEU A 144 -0.70 -5.83 0.82
CA LEU A 144 -0.89 -7.16 1.41
C LEU A 144 -2.29 -7.75 1.15
N GLY A 145 -3.11 -7.11 0.31
CA GLY A 145 -4.51 -7.47 0.13
C GLY A 145 -5.38 -7.04 1.30
N LEU A 146 -6.47 -7.76 1.53
CA LEU A 146 -7.40 -7.54 2.64
C LEU A 146 -6.99 -8.36 3.85
N ILE A 147 -6.67 -7.71 4.95
CA ILE A 147 -6.46 -8.34 6.27
C ILE A 147 -7.59 -7.88 7.19
N ALA A 148 -8.41 -8.82 7.64
CA ALA A 148 -9.55 -8.59 8.53
C ALA A 148 -9.91 -9.91 9.25
N PRO A 149 -10.77 -9.91 10.26
CA PRO A 149 -11.29 -11.15 10.83
C PRO A 149 -11.92 -12.05 9.75
N GLY A 150 -11.32 -13.26 9.56
CA GLY A 150 -11.72 -14.19 8.50
C GLY A 150 -11.05 -13.96 7.13
N HIS A 151 -10.21 -12.96 6.97
CA HIS A 151 -9.49 -12.65 5.74
C HIS A 151 -7.97 -12.53 6.01
N ALA A 152 -7.17 -13.37 5.37
CA ALA A 152 -5.73 -13.50 5.65
C ALA A 152 -4.81 -12.74 4.67
N GLY A 153 -5.34 -11.83 3.88
CA GLY A 153 -4.56 -11.14 2.85
C GLY A 153 -4.56 -11.88 1.51
N GLY A 154 -3.74 -11.40 0.59
CA GLY A 154 -3.58 -11.95 -0.77
C GLY A 154 -2.83 -10.96 -1.65
N ALA A 155 -2.44 -11.39 -2.85
CA ALA A 155 -1.84 -10.48 -3.83
C ALA A 155 -2.90 -9.52 -4.38
N GLY A 156 -2.58 -8.23 -4.46
CA GLY A 156 -3.49 -7.22 -4.96
C GLY A 156 -2.79 -5.92 -5.36
N LEU A 157 -3.55 -5.01 -5.91
CA LEU A 157 -3.09 -3.63 -6.13
C LEU A 157 -3.02 -2.91 -4.78
N THR A 158 -2.00 -2.07 -4.59
CA THR A 158 -1.87 -1.22 -3.39
C THR A 158 -3.16 -0.43 -3.10
N THR A 159 -3.83 0.04 -4.14
CA THR A 159 -5.17 0.60 -4.07
C THR A 159 -6.02 -0.13 -5.11
N PRO A 160 -7.01 -0.95 -4.70
CA PRO A 160 -7.82 -1.73 -5.61
C PRO A 160 -8.62 -0.88 -6.61
N ASP A 161 -9.15 -1.55 -7.64
CA ASP A 161 -10.17 -0.98 -8.52
C ASP A 161 -11.37 -0.46 -7.72
N PRO A 162 -11.99 0.66 -8.10
CA PRO A 162 -13.05 1.29 -7.30
C PRO A 162 -14.30 0.42 -7.13
N VAL A 163 -14.62 -0.45 -8.09
CA VAL A 163 -15.78 -1.37 -7.98
C VAL A 163 -15.48 -2.47 -6.97
N ALA A 164 -14.30 -3.09 -7.09
CA ALA A 164 -13.83 -4.10 -6.14
C ALA A 164 -13.71 -3.51 -4.73
N LEU A 165 -13.14 -2.30 -4.60
CA LEU A 165 -12.99 -1.61 -3.32
C LEU A 165 -14.35 -1.34 -2.67
N ALA A 166 -15.33 -0.83 -3.43
CA ALA A 166 -16.68 -0.57 -2.93
C ALA A 166 -17.36 -1.86 -2.44
N GLY A 167 -17.26 -2.95 -3.22
CA GLY A 167 -17.78 -4.25 -2.85
C GLY A 167 -17.16 -4.81 -1.56
N THR A 168 -15.82 -4.74 -1.46
CA THR A 168 -15.08 -5.18 -0.28
C THR A 168 -15.49 -4.40 0.98
N LEU A 169 -15.61 -3.08 0.89
CA LEU A 169 -16.02 -2.27 2.04
C LEU A 169 -17.47 -2.54 2.46
N ALA A 170 -18.36 -2.77 1.50
CA ALA A 170 -19.76 -3.14 1.80
C ALA A 170 -19.81 -4.51 2.50
N GLN A 171 -19.05 -5.49 2.03
CA GLN A 171 -18.93 -6.80 2.67
C GLN A 171 -18.40 -6.67 4.11
N LEU A 172 -17.30 -5.95 4.31
CA LEU A 172 -16.74 -5.71 5.64
C LEU A 172 -17.75 -5.08 6.61
N ALA A 173 -18.51 -4.09 6.14
CA ALA A 173 -19.57 -3.46 6.95
C ALA A 173 -20.68 -4.45 7.33
N GLN A 174 -21.07 -5.33 6.41
CA GLN A 174 -22.05 -6.42 6.67
C GLN A 174 -21.51 -7.45 7.66
N GLU A 175 -20.21 -7.75 7.62
CA GLU A 175 -19.51 -8.63 8.56
C GLU A 175 -19.28 -7.98 9.93
N GLY A 176 -19.71 -6.72 10.12
CA GLY A 176 -19.59 -5.98 11.37
C GLY A 176 -18.20 -5.37 11.61
N VAL A 177 -17.36 -5.24 10.56
CA VAL A 177 -16.10 -4.50 10.64
C VAL A 177 -16.40 -3.01 10.70
N GLY A 178 -16.05 -2.38 11.81
CA GLY A 178 -16.33 -0.96 12.07
C GLY A 178 -15.25 -0.01 11.57
N CYS A 179 -14.00 -0.48 11.47
CA CYS A 179 -12.82 0.32 11.14
C CYS A 179 -12.07 -0.28 9.95
N ALA A 180 -11.71 0.55 8.96
CA ALA A 180 -10.92 0.15 7.81
C ALA A 180 -9.79 1.15 7.54
N ALA A 181 -8.54 0.65 7.50
CA ALA A 181 -7.35 1.39 7.12
C ALA A 181 -6.94 1.05 5.69
N LEU A 182 -6.73 2.04 4.83
CA LEU A 182 -6.52 1.86 3.40
C LEU A 182 -5.22 2.51 2.94
N GLU A 183 -4.47 1.82 2.08
CA GLU A 183 -3.37 2.43 1.36
C GLU A 183 -3.90 3.29 0.20
N ALA A 184 -3.56 4.58 0.20
CA ALA A 184 -3.86 5.52 -0.87
C ALA A 184 -2.60 5.77 -1.72
N SER A 185 -2.38 4.94 -2.76
CA SER A 185 -1.28 5.12 -3.70
C SER A 185 -1.50 6.36 -4.57
N SER A 186 -0.41 6.96 -5.08
CA SER A 186 -0.52 8.10 -6.00
C SER A 186 -1.30 7.77 -7.26
N HIS A 187 -1.10 6.58 -7.83
CA HIS A 187 -1.90 6.08 -8.95
C HIS A 187 -3.38 5.92 -8.59
N GLY A 188 -3.69 5.37 -7.39
CA GLY A 188 -5.07 5.21 -6.93
C GLY A 188 -5.77 6.54 -6.73
N LEU A 189 -5.06 7.54 -6.21
CA LEU A 189 -5.56 8.90 -6.06
C LEU A 189 -5.75 9.59 -7.41
N ASP A 190 -4.75 9.55 -8.30
CA ASP A 190 -4.79 10.14 -9.63
C ASP A 190 -5.90 9.53 -10.51
N GLN A 191 -6.11 8.22 -10.37
CA GLN A 191 -7.15 7.48 -11.09
C GLN A 191 -8.51 7.47 -10.39
N PHE A 192 -8.74 8.32 -9.39
CA PHE A 192 -10.01 8.48 -8.67
C PHE A 192 -10.56 7.21 -7.99
N ARG A 193 -9.70 6.21 -7.69
CA ARG A 193 -10.17 4.92 -7.15
C ARG A 193 -10.81 5.04 -5.77
N LEU A 194 -10.49 6.09 -5.02
CA LEU A 194 -10.95 6.33 -3.65
C LEU A 194 -12.14 7.32 -3.56
N ASP A 195 -12.64 7.83 -4.69
CA ASP A 195 -13.63 8.92 -4.70
C ASP A 195 -15.04 8.54 -4.21
N GLY A 196 -15.31 7.26 -4.03
CA GLY A 196 -16.53 6.77 -3.40
C GLY A 196 -16.46 6.60 -1.88
N LEU A 197 -15.33 6.90 -1.24
CA LEU A 197 -15.12 6.63 0.17
C LEU A 197 -15.57 7.78 1.07
N ARG A 198 -16.06 7.44 2.27
CA ARG A 198 -16.39 8.36 3.35
C ARG A 198 -15.28 8.36 4.40
N LEU A 199 -14.24 9.14 4.16
CA LEU A 199 -13.06 9.18 5.02
C LEU A 199 -13.35 9.90 6.34
N THR A 200 -12.89 9.32 7.46
CA THR A 200 -12.92 9.92 8.80
C THR A 200 -11.63 10.67 9.10
N ALA A 201 -10.50 10.11 8.70
CA ALA A 201 -9.17 10.74 8.85
C ALA A 201 -8.26 10.33 7.69
N ALA A 202 -7.15 11.03 7.51
CA ALA A 202 -6.13 10.68 6.53
C ALA A 202 -4.73 10.89 7.10
N GLY A 203 -3.77 10.05 6.66
CA GLY A 203 -2.35 10.12 7.02
C GLY A 203 -1.45 10.44 5.83
N PHE A 204 -0.37 11.25 6.05
CA PHE A 204 0.69 11.47 5.06
C PHE A 204 2.05 11.16 5.69
N SER A 205 2.66 10.02 5.28
CA SER A 205 3.88 9.52 5.90
C SER A 205 5.15 10.24 5.45
N ASN A 206 5.38 10.36 4.16
CA ASN A 206 6.55 11.02 3.58
C ASN A 206 6.41 11.21 2.06
N LEU A 207 7.23 12.11 1.50
CA LEU A 207 7.37 12.28 0.07
C LEU A 207 8.86 12.21 -0.31
N THR A 208 9.22 11.25 -1.14
CA THR A 208 10.54 11.14 -1.75
C THR A 208 10.37 10.81 -3.24
N ARG A 209 11.45 10.84 -4.02
CA ARG A 209 11.40 10.60 -5.46
C ARG A 209 10.98 9.15 -5.75
N ASP A 210 9.84 8.99 -6.45
CA ASP A 210 9.32 7.70 -6.90
C ASP A 210 8.28 7.92 -8.02
N HIS A 211 7.98 6.90 -8.81
CA HIS A 211 6.93 6.89 -9.85
C HIS A 211 6.94 8.09 -10.82
N LEU A 212 8.13 8.63 -11.14
CA LEU A 212 8.26 9.75 -12.09
C LEU A 212 8.04 9.31 -13.54
N ASP A 213 8.18 8.03 -13.84
CA ASP A 213 7.78 7.40 -15.10
C ASP A 213 6.29 7.60 -15.40
N TYR A 214 5.45 7.57 -14.37
CA TYR A 214 4.01 7.79 -14.48
C TYR A 214 3.62 9.27 -14.33
N HIS A 215 4.13 9.95 -13.30
CA HIS A 215 3.71 11.31 -12.97
C HIS A 215 4.47 12.41 -13.73
N GLY A 216 5.59 12.08 -14.37
CA GLY A 216 6.44 13.01 -15.12
C GLY A 216 7.30 13.94 -14.24
N SER A 217 6.77 14.42 -13.11
CA SER A 217 7.49 15.32 -12.19
C SER A 217 7.18 15.04 -10.71
N LEU A 218 8.06 15.51 -9.82
CA LEU A 218 7.84 15.44 -8.37
C LEU A 218 6.63 16.29 -7.95
N ASP A 219 6.38 17.39 -8.62
CA ASP A 219 5.24 18.28 -8.33
C ASP A 219 3.91 17.62 -8.69
N SER A 220 3.82 16.95 -9.84
CA SER A 220 2.64 16.16 -10.22
C SER A 220 2.40 15.00 -9.26
N TYR A 221 3.48 14.31 -8.85
CA TYR A 221 3.43 13.24 -7.85
C TYR A 221 2.95 13.72 -6.49
N ARG A 222 3.44 14.89 -6.02
CA ARG A 222 2.98 15.58 -4.81
C ARG A 222 1.51 15.97 -4.92
N ALA A 223 1.11 16.59 -6.02
CA ALA A 223 -0.27 17.00 -6.27
C ALA A 223 -1.24 15.81 -6.21
N ALA A 224 -0.89 14.69 -6.83
CA ALA A 224 -1.69 13.46 -6.77
C ALA A 224 -1.92 12.98 -5.33
N LYS A 225 -0.90 13.03 -4.46
CA LYS A 225 -1.04 12.64 -3.05
C LYS A 225 -1.81 13.68 -2.23
N LEU A 226 -1.56 14.96 -2.45
CA LEU A 226 -2.27 16.06 -1.76
C LEU A 226 -3.76 16.06 -2.08
N ARG A 227 -4.18 15.48 -3.21
CA ARG A 227 -5.60 15.30 -3.56
C ARG A 227 -6.38 14.57 -2.46
N LEU A 228 -5.74 13.65 -1.71
CA LEU A 228 -6.37 12.98 -0.56
C LEU A 228 -6.92 13.99 0.45
N PHE A 229 -6.18 15.06 0.72
CA PHE A 229 -6.54 16.11 1.69
C PHE A 229 -7.36 17.23 1.05
N ALA A 230 -7.03 17.58 -0.21
CA ALA A 230 -7.68 18.65 -0.92
C ALA A 230 -9.12 18.33 -1.36
N GLU A 231 -9.42 17.06 -1.68
CA GLU A 231 -10.70 16.69 -2.25
C GLU A 231 -11.44 15.60 -1.45
N LEU A 232 -10.73 14.53 -1.02
CA LEU A 232 -11.37 13.33 -0.46
C LEU A 232 -11.63 13.42 1.03
N LEU A 233 -10.66 13.90 1.81
CA LEU A 233 -10.85 14.09 3.24
C LEU A 233 -11.88 15.21 3.46
N PRO A 234 -13.00 14.96 4.18
CA PRO A 234 -14.02 15.97 4.38
C PRO A 234 -13.51 17.25 5.05
N PRO A 235 -14.16 18.39 4.84
CA PRO A 235 -13.90 19.58 5.65
C PRO A 235 -14.09 19.28 7.14
N ARG A 236 -13.22 19.85 7.99
CA ARG A 236 -13.18 19.66 9.45
C ARG A 236 -12.77 18.26 9.93
N ALA A 237 -12.51 17.30 9.02
CA ALA A 237 -11.96 15.99 9.38
C ALA A 237 -10.48 16.12 9.79
N THR A 238 -9.91 15.01 10.25
CA THR A 238 -8.56 14.99 10.81
C THR A 238 -7.52 14.54 9.78
N ALA A 239 -6.44 15.31 9.67
CA ALA A 239 -5.22 14.96 8.96
C ALA A 239 -4.10 14.68 9.97
N VAL A 240 -3.39 13.54 9.81
CA VAL A 240 -2.18 13.21 10.56
C VAL A 240 -1.00 13.25 9.60
N VAL A 241 0.03 14.04 9.93
CA VAL A 241 1.16 14.28 9.02
C VAL A 241 2.49 14.02 9.71
N ASN A 242 3.44 13.47 8.99
CA ASN A 242 4.81 13.42 9.45
C ASN A 242 5.45 14.78 9.21
N ALA A 243 5.83 15.47 10.28
CA ALA A 243 6.42 16.83 10.23
C ALA A 243 7.87 16.83 9.74
N ASP A 244 8.51 15.66 9.59
CA ASP A 244 9.86 15.53 9.06
C ASP A 244 9.90 15.47 7.53
N MET A 245 8.75 15.62 6.85
CA MET A 245 8.66 15.71 5.39
C MET A 245 9.31 16.99 4.85
N ASP A 246 9.52 17.02 3.53
CA ASP A 246 9.99 18.23 2.85
C ASP A 246 9.04 19.42 3.07
N ARG A 247 9.64 20.60 3.25
CA ARG A 247 8.93 21.82 3.59
C ARG A 247 7.85 22.21 2.57
N VAL A 248 8.12 22.00 1.28
CA VAL A 248 7.18 22.34 0.21
C VAL A 248 5.88 21.52 0.32
N THR A 249 6.01 20.23 0.63
CA THR A 249 4.85 19.34 0.82
C THR A 249 4.08 19.71 2.09
N LEU A 250 4.78 19.99 3.19
CA LEU A 250 4.14 20.42 4.45
C LEU A 250 3.38 21.72 4.30
N ASP A 251 3.99 22.75 3.72
CA ASP A 251 3.34 24.06 3.53
C ASP A 251 2.08 23.93 2.66
N ALA A 252 2.16 23.18 1.55
CA ALA A 252 1.00 22.93 0.70
C ALA A 252 -0.12 22.17 1.44
N LEU A 253 0.23 21.23 2.32
CA LEU A 253 -0.74 20.49 3.12
C LEU A 253 -1.40 21.38 4.19
N PHE A 254 -0.62 22.21 4.89
CA PHE A 254 -1.14 23.16 5.86
C PHE A 254 -2.07 24.18 5.21
N ASP A 255 -1.75 24.68 4.01
CA ASP A 255 -2.62 25.56 3.24
C ASP A 255 -3.95 24.89 2.87
N ILE A 256 -3.91 23.62 2.45
CA ILE A 256 -5.12 22.83 2.17
C ILE A 256 -5.95 22.67 3.44
N ALA A 257 -5.32 22.28 4.54
CA ALA A 257 -5.98 22.04 5.81
C ALA A 257 -6.64 23.32 6.34
N ALA A 258 -5.98 24.46 6.24
CA ALA A 258 -6.51 25.76 6.64
C ALA A 258 -7.76 26.13 5.82
N ARG A 259 -7.68 26.06 4.48
CA ARG A 259 -8.83 26.32 3.58
C ARG A 259 -10.02 25.40 3.85
N ARG A 260 -9.77 24.14 4.20
CA ARG A 260 -10.80 23.14 4.48
C ARG A 260 -11.18 23.05 5.95
N ARG A 261 -10.54 23.83 6.82
CA ARG A 261 -10.71 23.80 8.28
C ARG A 261 -10.47 22.40 8.87
N GLN A 262 -9.56 21.63 8.29
CA GLN A 262 -9.18 20.33 8.79
C GLN A 262 -8.35 20.47 10.06
N LYS A 263 -8.47 19.50 10.98
CA LYS A 263 -7.62 19.42 12.16
C LYS A 263 -6.33 18.72 11.79
N VAL A 264 -5.19 19.35 12.02
CA VAL A 264 -3.88 18.75 11.73
C VAL A 264 -3.24 18.30 13.03
N PHE A 265 -2.79 17.05 13.05
CA PHE A 265 -1.95 16.45 14.08
C PHE A 265 -0.62 16.09 13.44
N SER A 266 0.49 16.46 14.05
CA SER A 266 1.82 16.22 13.52
C SER A 266 2.62 15.25 14.38
N VAL A 267 3.33 14.33 13.72
CA VAL A 267 4.19 13.32 14.35
C VAL A 267 5.60 13.38 13.76
N GLY A 268 6.59 12.84 14.45
CA GLY A 268 7.99 12.84 14.02
C GLY A 268 8.90 13.66 14.94
N GLU A 269 10.15 13.89 14.53
CA GLU A 269 11.13 14.69 15.31
C GLU A 269 10.69 16.16 15.40
N ALA A 270 10.13 16.70 14.32
CA ALA A 270 9.52 18.03 14.27
C ALA A 270 8.02 18.01 14.64
N GLY A 271 7.48 16.88 15.10
CA GLY A 271 6.06 16.74 15.46
C GLY A 271 5.69 17.53 16.71
N GLU A 272 4.49 18.13 16.71
CA GLU A 272 3.95 18.85 17.86
C GLU A 272 2.99 17.99 18.69
N THR A 273 2.32 17.02 18.06
CA THR A 273 1.35 16.14 18.76
C THR A 273 2.03 14.96 19.41
N LEU A 274 2.84 14.23 18.63
CA LEU A 274 3.71 13.16 19.09
C LEU A 274 5.12 13.44 18.58
N ARG A 275 5.95 13.98 19.45
CA ARG A 275 7.32 14.31 19.09
C ARG A 275 8.27 13.17 19.42
N LEU A 276 8.98 12.68 18.43
CA LEU A 276 10.04 11.71 18.63
C LEU A 276 11.33 12.43 19.02
N LEU A 277 11.81 12.17 20.24
CA LEU A 277 13.06 12.76 20.74
C LEU A 277 14.25 11.86 20.43
N HIS A 278 14.06 10.55 20.56
CA HIS A 278 15.12 9.57 20.32
C HIS A 278 14.53 8.20 20.02
N ALA A 279 15.18 7.45 19.14
CA ALA A 279 14.91 6.04 18.88
C ALA A 279 16.19 5.24 19.15
N ALA A 280 16.29 4.62 20.31
CA ALA A 280 17.44 3.81 20.70
C ALA A 280 17.29 2.40 20.13
N PRO A 281 18.18 1.96 19.22
CA PRO A 281 18.09 0.62 18.63
C PRO A 281 18.42 -0.45 19.66
N ALA A 282 17.73 -1.61 19.55
CA ALA A 282 18.02 -2.84 20.26
C ALA A 282 18.13 -3.98 19.22
N PRO A 283 18.69 -5.15 19.54
CA PRO A 283 18.89 -6.24 18.57
C PRO A 283 17.63 -6.68 17.82
N THR A 284 16.45 -6.65 18.48
CA THR A 284 15.18 -7.10 17.92
C THR A 284 14.09 -6.03 18.00
N GLY A 285 14.45 -4.75 18.08
CA GLY A 285 13.49 -3.68 18.21
C GLY A 285 14.14 -2.36 18.55
N GLN A 286 13.43 -1.46 19.21
CA GLN A 286 13.94 -0.15 19.61
C GLN A 286 13.15 0.43 20.78
N ALA A 287 13.76 1.31 21.58
CA ALA A 287 13.09 2.12 22.59
C ALA A 287 12.87 3.53 22.06
N LEU A 288 11.63 3.97 22.01
CA LEU A 288 11.21 5.28 21.54
C LEU A 288 11.04 6.23 22.72
N GLN A 289 11.82 7.30 22.77
CA GLN A 289 11.58 8.41 23.68
C GLN A 289 10.75 9.45 22.96
N ILE A 290 9.55 9.69 23.46
CA ILE A 290 8.58 10.60 22.84
C ILE A 290 8.10 11.64 23.84
N GLU A 291 7.74 12.81 23.32
CA GLU A 291 7.00 13.83 24.05
C GLU A 291 5.55 13.83 23.57
N VAL A 292 4.61 13.72 24.50
CA VAL A 292 3.16 13.74 24.26
C VAL A 292 2.52 14.72 25.21
N ARG A 293 1.91 15.78 24.68
CA ARG A 293 1.24 16.84 25.50
C ARG A 293 2.16 17.37 26.62
N GLY A 294 3.43 17.60 26.31
CA GLY A 294 4.45 18.09 27.24
C GLY A 294 4.94 17.06 28.27
N ARG A 295 4.61 15.77 28.11
CA ARG A 295 5.08 14.69 29.00
C ARG A 295 6.00 13.75 28.24
N LEU A 296 7.11 13.40 28.87
CA LEU A 296 8.05 12.42 28.33
C LEU A 296 7.55 10.99 28.60
N ARG A 297 7.66 10.14 27.59
CA ARG A 297 7.36 8.71 27.67
C ARG A 297 8.47 7.92 26.96
N THR A 298 8.82 6.77 27.50
CA THR A 298 9.64 5.77 26.81
C THR A 298 8.76 4.56 26.49
N ILE A 299 8.75 4.13 25.24
CA ILE A 299 7.94 3.02 24.75
C ILE A 299 8.87 2.05 24.00
N GLU A 300 8.90 0.80 24.44
CA GLU A 300 9.62 -0.25 23.74
C GLU A 300 8.77 -0.83 22.61
N THR A 301 9.41 -1.20 21.51
CA THR A 301 8.76 -1.88 20.40
C THR A 301 9.70 -2.93 19.79
N SER A 302 9.15 -4.06 19.36
CA SER A 302 9.87 -5.12 18.66
C SER A 302 10.09 -4.81 17.16
N LEU A 303 9.78 -3.59 16.71
CA LEU A 303 9.88 -3.17 15.31
C LEU A 303 11.21 -2.45 15.07
N PRO A 304 12.16 -3.03 14.30
CA PRO A 304 13.47 -2.43 14.06
C PRO A 304 13.40 -1.34 12.97
N GLY A 305 14.36 -0.44 13.03
CA GLY A 305 14.56 0.62 12.05
C GLY A 305 13.85 1.93 12.40
N ARG A 306 14.61 3.03 12.32
CA ARG A 306 14.12 4.38 12.63
C ARG A 306 12.82 4.75 11.90
N PHE A 307 12.69 4.36 10.61
CA PHE A 307 11.48 4.63 9.82
C PHE A 307 10.23 3.90 10.35
N GLN A 308 10.39 2.80 11.10
CA GLN A 308 9.23 2.14 11.75
C GLN A 308 8.73 2.96 12.92
N ALA A 309 9.59 3.72 13.61
CA ALA A 309 9.12 4.66 14.63
C ALA A 309 8.14 5.67 14.05
N ASP A 310 8.43 6.24 12.87
CA ASP A 310 7.52 7.18 12.21
C ASP A 310 6.19 6.53 11.83
N ASN A 311 6.23 5.31 11.28
CA ASN A 311 5.02 4.55 10.92
C ASN A 311 4.16 4.23 12.15
N VAL A 312 4.80 3.83 13.26
CA VAL A 312 4.14 3.51 14.54
C VAL A 312 3.50 4.75 15.14
N LEU A 313 4.22 5.88 15.20
CA LEU A 313 3.69 7.13 15.77
C LEU A 313 2.53 7.67 14.92
N MET A 314 2.61 7.57 13.60
CA MET A 314 1.50 7.95 12.71
C MET A 314 0.29 7.04 12.93
N ALA A 315 0.49 5.72 13.01
CA ALA A 315 -0.59 4.78 13.27
C ALA A 315 -1.24 5.01 14.64
N ALA A 316 -0.44 5.24 15.68
CA ALA A 316 -0.93 5.53 17.03
C ALA A 316 -1.74 6.83 17.08
N CYS A 317 -1.23 7.90 16.45
CA CYS A 317 -1.96 9.17 16.35
C CYS A 317 -3.29 9.01 15.58
N LEU A 318 -3.28 8.30 14.46
CA LEU A 318 -4.51 7.97 13.72
C LEU A 318 -5.49 7.14 14.54
N ALA A 319 -5.00 6.15 15.30
CA ALA A 319 -5.82 5.33 16.19
C ALA A 319 -6.47 6.16 17.30
N GLU A 320 -5.70 7.03 17.98
CA GLU A 320 -6.24 7.91 19.04
C GLU A 320 -7.36 8.82 18.52
N VAL A 321 -7.16 9.48 17.35
CA VAL A 321 -8.15 10.39 16.80
C VAL A 321 -9.36 9.68 16.17
N THR A 322 -9.31 8.36 16.04
CA THR A 322 -10.38 7.52 15.47
C THR A 322 -10.96 6.50 16.43
N GLY A 323 -10.80 6.71 17.75
CA GLY A 323 -11.54 6.00 18.79
C GLY A 323 -10.78 4.90 19.53
N ALA A 324 -9.43 4.93 19.51
CA ALA A 324 -8.57 4.09 20.32
C ALA A 324 -7.62 4.98 21.19
N PRO A 325 -8.11 5.60 22.26
CA PRO A 325 -7.39 6.63 23.01
C PRO A 325 -6.10 6.12 23.69
N ASP A 326 -6.02 4.81 23.95
CA ASP A 326 -4.88 4.16 24.62
C ASP A 326 -3.90 3.53 23.60
N ALA A 327 -3.91 3.99 22.34
CA ALA A 327 -3.12 3.40 21.27
C ALA A 327 -1.60 3.38 21.58
N LEU A 328 -1.08 4.40 22.25
CA LEU A 328 0.33 4.45 22.66
C LEU A 328 0.72 3.32 23.62
N ASP A 329 -0.19 2.89 24.49
CA ASP A 329 0.05 1.82 25.46
C ASP A 329 0.05 0.43 24.80
N HIS A 330 -0.45 0.36 23.57
CA HIS A 330 -0.48 -0.86 22.77
C HIS A 330 0.70 -1.00 21.80
N ILE A 331 1.53 0.02 21.63
CA ILE A 331 2.71 -0.04 20.73
C ILE A 331 3.61 -1.25 21.04
N PRO A 332 3.91 -1.62 22.31
CA PRO A 332 4.73 -2.79 22.60
C PRO A 332 4.16 -4.12 22.10
N LYS A 333 2.85 -4.18 21.85
CA LYS A 333 2.14 -5.39 21.38
C LYS A 333 2.12 -5.50 19.84
N LEU A 334 2.54 -4.44 19.12
CA LEU A 334 2.56 -4.43 17.67
C LEU A 334 3.48 -5.52 17.12
N ARG A 335 2.98 -6.20 16.11
CA ARG A 335 3.75 -7.21 15.35
C ARG A 335 4.20 -6.61 14.04
N GLY A 336 5.40 -7.01 13.60
CA GLY A 336 5.93 -6.61 12.30
C GLY A 336 5.01 -7.00 11.15
N VAL A 337 5.03 -6.18 10.13
CA VAL A 337 4.24 -6.39 8.92
C VAL A 337 4.94 -7.41 8.03
N ARG A 338 4.20 -8.39 7.53
CA ARG A 338 4.73 -9.45 6.67
C ARG A 338 5.54 -8.87 5.52
N GLY A 339 6.80 -9.32 5.42
CA GLY A 339 7.73 -8.90 4.37
C GLY A 339 8.13 -7.42 4.39
N ARG A 340 7.99 -6.73 5.52
CA ARG A 340 8.39 -5.33 5.73
C ARG A 340 9.23 -5.23 7.00
N MET A 341 10.54 -5.47 6.91
CA MET A 341 11.43 -5.64 8.06
C MET A 341 10.85 -6.66 9.07
N GLU A 342 10.26 -7.74 8.54
CA GLU A 342 9.67 -8.80 9.34
C GLU A 342 10.76 -9.59 10.04
N LEU A 343 10.75 -9.60 11.37
CA LEU A 343 11.59 -10.53 12.15
C LEU A 343 11.04 -11.95 11.93
N ALA A 344 11.73 -12.74 11.11
CA ALA A 344 11.33 -14.10 10.80
C ALA A 344 11.79 -15.09 11.86
N ALA A 345 12.99 -14.92 12.42
CA ALA A 345 13.53 -15.74 13.50
C ALA A 345 14.59 -15.00 14.31
N THR A 346 14.73 -15.39 15.57
CA THR A 346 15.90 -15.14 16.41
C THR A 346 16.56 -16.48 16.68
N LEU A 347 17.85 -16.60 16.35
CA LEU A 347 18.61 -17.85 16.50
C LEU A 347 19.05 -18.03 17.96
N PRO A 348 19.37 -19.27 18.39
CA PRO A 348 19.87 -19.53 19.74
C PRO A 348 21.15 -18.77 20.12
N ASN A 349 21.96 -18.36 19.14
CA ASN A 349 23.17 -17.57 19.35
C ASN A 349 22.88 -16.05 19.45
N GLY A 350 21.61 -15.63 19.42
CA GLY A 350 21.19 -14.24 19.48
C GLY A 350 21.21 -13.49 18.15
N ALA A 351 21.58 -14.13 17.04
CA ALA A 351 21.48 -13.52 15.73
C ALA A 351 20.01 -13.41 15.27
N ALA A 352 19.68 -12.35 14.54
CA ALA A 352 18.33 -12.06 14.06
C ALA A 352 18.22 -12.17 12.54
N ALA A 353 17.13 -12.77 12.05
CA ALA A 353 16.87 -12.92 10.61
C ALA A 353 15.58 -12.18 10.20
N TYR A 354 15.74 -11.25 9.27
CA TYR A 354 14.66 -10.38 8.76
C TYR A 354 14.32 -10.69 7.30
N VAL A 355 13.08 -10.43 6.94
CA VAL A 355 12.59 -10.47 5.55
C VAL A 355 12.09 -9.08 5.16
N ASP A 356 12.47 -8.61 3.96
CA ASP A 356 12.01 -7.34 3.41
C ASP A 356 11.71 -7.39 1.91
N TYR A 357 10.81 -6.54 1.47
CA TYR A 357 10.41 -6.41 0.07
C TYR A 357 11.38 -5.55 -0.77
N ALA A 358 12.49 -5.10 -0.22
CA ALA A 358 13.47 -4.26 -0.90
C ALA A 358 14.01 -4.94 -2.17
N HIS A 359 13.60 -4.46 -3.33
CA HIS A 359 13.93 -4.99 -4.67
C HIS A 359 14.40 -3.90 -5.64
N THR A 360 14.78 -2.74 -5.12
CA THR A 360 15.39 -1.63 -5.85
C THR A 360 16.66 -1.18 -5.14
N PRO A 361 17.61 -0.51 -5.82
CA PRO A 361 18.85 -0.03 -5.19
C PRO A 361 18.60 0.83 -3.95
N ASP A 362 17.70 1.81 -4.04
CA ASP A 362 17.36 2.70 -2.94
C ASP A 362 16.70 1.98 -1.76
N ALA A 363 15.81 1.00 -2.04
CA ALA A 363 15.17 0.21 -1.00
C ALA A 363 16.16 -0.67 -0.26
N LEU A 364 17.09 -1.34 -0.96
CA LEU A 364 18.17 -2.14 -0.36
C LEU A 364 19.08 -1.27 0.52
N GLN A 365 19.51 -0.12 0.03
CA GLN A 365 20.30 0.81 0.82
C GLN A 365 19.58 1.21 2.10
N ARG A 366 18.29 1.59 2.02
CA ARG A 366 17.47 1.99 3.19
C ARG A 366 17.36 0.88 4.22
N VAL A 367 17.06 -0.34 3.80
CA VAL A 367 16.91 -1.49 4.71
C VAL A 367 18.24 -1.79 5.41
N LEU A 368 19.36 -1.87 4.67
CA LEU A 368 20.66 -2.15 5.23
C LEU A 368 21.14 -1.04 6.17
N THR A 369 20.96 0.22 5.79
CA THR A 369 21.28 1.37 6.64
C THR A 369 20.42 1.38 7.91
N ALA A 370 19.13 1.02 7.81
CA ALA A 370 18.24 0.96 8.96
C ALA A 370 18.58 -0.19 9.92
N LEU A 371 19.14 -1.30 9.42
CA LEU A 371 19.59 -2.44 10.24
C LEU A 371 20.96 -2.22 10.89
N ARG A 372 21.81 -1.37 10.33
CA ARG A 372 23.17 -1.15 10.83
C ARG A 372 23.21 -0.73 12.32
N PRO A 373 22.38 0.20 12.83
CA PRO A 373 22.34 0.51 14.26
C PRO A 373 21.93 -0.67 15.16
N HIS A 374 21.10 -1.60 14.63
CA HIS A 374 20.65 -2.81 15.35
C HIS A 374 21.75 -3.88 15.39
N ALA A 375 22.53 -4.01 14.32
CA ALA A 375 23.68 -4.89 14.28
C ALA A 375 24.87 -4.33 15.12
N GLY A 376 24.96 -3.00 15.30
CA GLY A 376 26.07 -2.36 15.99
C GLY A 376 27.42 -2.71 15.34
N SER A 377 28.30 -3.37 16.09
CA SER A 377 29.60 -3.86 15.60
C SER A 377 29.53 -5.24 14.92
N HIS A 378 28.38 -5.90 14.93
CA HIS A 378 28.20 -7.20 14.31
C HIS A 378 27.92 -7.07 12.81
N ARG A 379 27.97 -8.20 12.08
CA ARG A 379 27.84 -8.22 10.64
C ARG A 379 26.37 -8.16 10.20
N ILE A 380 26.16 -7.56 9.03
CA ILE A 380 24.92 -7.70 8.25
C ILE A 380 25.21 -8.63 7.07
N VAL A 381 24.50 -9.76 7.04
CA VAL A 381 24.48 -10.71 5.92
C VAL A 381 23.23 -10.41 5.07
N CYS A 382 23.41 -10.19 3.77
CA CYS A 382 22.32 -9.86 2.85
C CYS A 382 22.15 -10.94 1.78
N VAL A 383 20.99 -11.62 1.77
CA VAL A 383 20.56 -12.53 0.70
C VAL A 383 19.58 -11.77 -0.20
N PHE A 384 19.91 -11.61 -1.49
CA PHE A 384 19.07 -10.82 -2.39
C PHE A 384 19.20 -11.26 -3.85
N GLY A 385 18.24 -10.85 -4.67
CA GLY A 385 18.20 -11.08 -6.10
C GLY A 385 17.42 -10.01 -6.84
N ALA A 386 17.30 -10.16 -8.16
CA ALA A 386 16.49 -9.29 -9.01
C ALA A 386 15.52 -10.08 -9.87
N GLY A 387 14.37 -9.49 -10.18
CA GLY A 387 13.39 -10.07 -11.10
C GLY A 387 13.82 -9.96 -12.55
N GLY A 388 13.53 -11.00 -13.34
CA GLY A 388 13.59 -10.99 -14.80
C GLY A 388 12.42 -10.24 -15.43
N ASP A 389 12.51 -9.96 -16.75
CA ASP A 389 11.53 -9.17 -17.51
C ASP A 389 11.22 -7.80 -16.86
N ARG A 390 12.26 -7.19 -16.30
CA ARG A 390 12.26 -5.90 -15.62
C ARG A 390 13.51 -5.11 -16.05
N ASP A 391 13.62 -3.87 -15.60
CA ASP A 391 14.77 -3.02 -15.87
C ASP A 391 16.11 -3.70 -15.51
N PRO A 392 16.95 -4.09 -16.48
CA PRO A 392 18.25 -4.71 -16.21
C PRO A 392 19.28 -3.70 -15.67
N GLY A 393 19.10 -2.40 -15.92
CA GLY A 393 20.01 -1.35 -15.47
C GLY A 393 20.08 -1.22 -13.95
N LYS A 394 19.06 -1.64 -13.22
CA LYS A 394 19.08 -1.63 -11.75
C LYS A 394 19.95 -2.71 -11.13
N ARG A 395 20.28 -3.80 -11.84
CA ARG A 395 20.99 -4.98 -11.30
C ARG A 395 22.38 -4.63 -10.75
N PRO A 396 23.27 -3.97 -11.52
CA PRO A 396 24.57 -3.57 -10.98
C PRO A 396 24.43 -2.53 -9.84
N LEU A 397 23.46 -1.62 -9.92
CA LEU A 397 23.20 -0.66 -8.86
C LEU A 397 22.74 -1.33 -7.55
N MET A 398 21.93 -2.39 -7.64
CA MET A 398 21.56 -3.21 -6.47
C MET A 398 22.78 -3.89 -5.86
N GLY A 399 23.63 -4.51 -6.70
CA GLY A 399 24.90 -5.11 -6.27
C GLY A 399 25.81 -4.12 -5.54
N GLN A 400 26.00 -2.93 -6.12
CA GLN A 400 26.78 -1.85 -5.53
C GLN A 400 26.23 -1.43 -4.15
N LYS A 401 24.90 -1.24 -4.03
CA LYS A 401 24.28 -0.81 -2.76
C LYS A 401 24.43 -1.86 -1.65
N VAL A 402 24.36 -3.14 -1.99
CA VAL A 402 24.61 -4.21 -1.02
C VAL A 402 26.09 -4.27 -0.65
N TYR A 403 26.99 -4.17 -1.61
CA TYR A 403 28.45 -4.12 -1.36
C TYR A 403 28.85 -2.97 -0.42
N GLU A 404 28.24 -1.79 -0.59
CA GLU A 404 28.53 -0.60 0.23
C GLU A 404 27.97 -0.70 1.68
N ASN A 405 26.95 -1.53 1.94
CA ASN A 405 26.18 -1.47 3.20
C ASN A 405 26.06 -2.80 3.96
N ALA A 406 26.40 -3.94 3.36
CA ALA A 406 26.43 -5.26 3.99
C ALA A 406 27.86 -5.77 4.15
N ASP A 407 28.11 -6.62 5.16
CA ASP A 407 29.40 -7.22 5.41
C ASP A 407 29.61 -8.53 4.64
N LEU A 408 28.51 -9.20 4.27
CA LEU A 408 28.47 -10.38 3.42
C LEU A 408 27.24 -10.33 2.51
N ALA A 409 27.47 -10.55 1.23
CA ALA A 409 26.42 -10.59 0.22
C ALA A 409 26.26 -11.99 -0.38
N ILE A 410 25.02 -12.48 -0.49
CA ILE A 410 24.68 -13.72 -1.21
C ILE A 410 23.69 -13.36 -2.29
N VAL A 411 24.09 -13.54 -3.56
CA VAL A 411 23.25 -13.27 -4.73
C VAL A 411 22.51 -14.54 -5.15
N THR A 412 21.18 -14.43 -5.25
CA THR A 412 20.29 -15.56 -5.53
C THR A 412 19.21 -15.21 -6.55
N ASP A 413 18.39 -16.19 -6.94
CA ASP A 413 17.24 -15.97 -7.81
C ASP A 413 16.08 -15.34 -7.02
N ASP A 414 15.43 -14.36 -7.63
CA ASP A 414 14.15 -13.78 -7.17
C ASP A 414 13.00 -14.39 -7.97
N ASN A 415 12.47 -13.71 -8.96
CA ASN A 415 11.50 -14.18 -9.95
C ASN A 415 12.14 -14.10 -11.34
N PRO A 416 12.85 -15.11 -11.84
CA PRO A 416 13.51 -15.05 -13.15
C PRO A 416 12.56 -14.82 -14.32
N ARG A 417 11.31 -15.25 -14.22
CA ARG A 417 10.30 -15.18 -15.28
C ARG A 417 10.82 -15.79 -16.58
N GLY A 418 10.79 -15.07 -17.70
CA GLY A 418 11.27 -15.54 -19.00
C GLY A 418 12.77 -15.43 -19.24
N GLU A 419 13.53 -14.78 -18.33
CA GLU A 419 14.97 -14.61 -18.48
C GLU A 419 15.79 -15.77 -17.91
N ASN A 420 17.01 -15.97 -18.43
CA ASN A 420 17.98 -16.89 -17.84
C ASN A 420 18.42 -16.35 -16.47
N PRO A 421 18.17 -17.09 -15.36
CA PRO A 421 18.48 -16.63 -14.00
C PRO A 421 19.96 -16.33 -13.79
N GLN A 422 20.87 -17.08 -14.44
CA GLN A 422 22.31 -16.84 -14.34
C GLN A 422 22.71 -15.47 -14.88
N ASN A 423 22.10 -15.02 -15.99
CA ASN A 423 22.38 -13.69 -16.55
C ASN A 423 21.92 -12.56 -15.60
N ILE A 424 20.83 -12.79 -14.88
CA ILE A 424 20.34 -11.84 -13.87
C ILE A 424 21.36 -11.72 -12.73
N ARG A 425 21.82 -12.86 -12.18
CA ARG A 425 22.82 -12.89 -11.10
C ARG A 425 24.14 -12.28 -11.54
N HIS A 426 24.64 -12.59 -12.73
CA HIS A 426 25.86 -12.00 -13.28
C HIS A 426 25.76 -10.46 -13.38
N GLY A 427 24.58 -9.92 -13.76
CA GLY A 427 24.37 -8.48 -13.79
C GLY A 427 24.46 -7.81 -12.41
N ILE A 428 24.15 -8.54 -11.32
CA ILE A 428 24.31 -8.06 -9.94
C ILE A 428 25.76 -8.18 -9.50
N LEU A 429 26.37 -9.36 -9.73
CA LEU A 429 27.75 -9.68 -9.31
C LEU A 429 28.79 -8.74 -9.92
N ALA A 430 28.53 -8.19 -11.11
CA ALA A 430 29.42 -7.24 -11.78
C ALA A 430 29.77 -6.01 -10.91
N ALA A 431 28.91 -5.64 -9.94
CA ALA A 431 29.11 -4.52 -9.04
C ALA A 431 29.04 -4.93 -7.54
N CYS A 432 29.17 -6.22 -7.24
CA CYS A 432 29.18 -6.74 -5.87
C CYS A 432 30.37 -7.70 -5.68
N PRO A 433 31.62 -7.20 -5.66
CA PRO A 433 32.82 -8.03 -5.54
C PRO A 433 32.81 -8.80 -4.22
N GLY A 434 33.21 -10.08 -4.26
CA GLY A 434 33.27 -10.96 -3.09
C GLY A 434 31.92 -11.56 -2.68
N ALA A 435 30.82 -11.26 -3.39
CA ALA A 435 29.53 -11.88 -3.13
C ALA A 435 29.53 -13.37 -3.49
N ILE A 436 28.84 -14.17 -2.69
CA ILE A 436 28.61 -15.60 -2.92
C ILE A 436 27.44 -15.74 -3.91
N GLU A 437 27.60 -16.56 -4.95
CA GLU A 437 26.53 -16.88 -5.89
C GLU A 437 25.87 -18.22 -5.54
N ILE A 438 24.57 -18.21 -5.23
CA ILE A 438 23.76 -19.41 -4.99
C ILE A 438 22.40 -19.21 -5.65
N GLY A 439 22.17 -19.89 -6.80
CA GLY A 439 20.92 -19.70 -7.56
C GLY A 439 19.67 -20.12 -6.80
N ASP A 440 19.68 -21.31 -6.19
CA ASP A 440 18.56 -21.78 -5.37
C ASP A 440 18.37 -20.91 -4.13
N ARG A 441 17.20 -20.25 -4.04
CA ARG A 441 16.92 -19.28 -2.99
C ARG A 441 16.85 -19.93 -1.59
N ALA A 442 16.32 -21.16 -1.48
CA ALA A 442 16.28 -21.85 -0.19
C ALA A 442 17.69 -22.17 0.30
N ARG A 443 18.58 -22.65 -0.59
CA ARG A 443 19.99 -22.89 -0.27
C ARG A 443 20.77 -21.61 0.02
N ALA A 444 20.41 -20.51 -0.64
CA ALA A 444 21.00 -19.19 -0.35
C ALA A 444 20.61 -18.69 1.05
N ILE A 445 19.35 -18.88 1.46
CA ILE A 445 18.88 -18.57 2.81
C ILE A 445 19.59 -19.48 3.84
N GLU A 446 19.70 -20.79 3.58
CA GLU A 446 20.40 -21.74 4.44
C GLU A 446 21.87 -21.34 4.64
N ALA A 447 22.57 -21.01 3.56
CA ALA A 447 23.93 -20.53 3.59
C ALA A 447 24.05 -19.21 4.40
N GLY A 448 23.12 -18.26 4.20
CA GLY A 448 23.08 -17.03 4.97
C GLY A 448 22.89 -17.26 6.46
N LEU A 449 22.00 -18.19 6.86
CA LEU A 449 21.80 -18.56 8.26
C LEU A 449 23.06 -19.24 8.86
N ALA A 450 23.73 -20.11 8.10
CA ALA A 450 24.94 -20.81 8.54
C ALA A 450 26.15 -19.87 8.76
N GLU A 451 26.19 -18.72 8.09
CA GLU A 451 27.22 -17.70 8.25
C GLU A 451 27.07 -16.85 9.51
N LEU A 452 25.91 -16.91 10.20
CA LEU A 452 25.62 -16.00 11.32
C LEU A 452 26.40 -16.35 12.57
N ARG A 453 27.15 -15.39 13.06
CA ARG A 453 27.80 -15.39 14.39
C ARG A 453 26.88 -14.75 15.43
N PRO A 454 27.16 -14.91 16.74
CA PRO A 454 26.41 -14.23 17.77
C PRO A 454 26.26 -12.73 17.54
N GLY A 455 25.01 -12.24 17.55
CA GLY A 455 24.68 -10.84 17.33
C GLY A 455 24.61 -10.37 15.88
N ASP A 456 24.99 -11.21 14.90
CA ASP A 456 24.87 -10.88 13.47
C ASP A 456 23.38 -10.73 13.05
N VAL A 457 23.17 -10.00 11.97
CA VAL A 457 21.86 -9.78 11.38
C VAL A 457 21.84 -10.33 9.95
N LEU A 458 20.84 -11.20 9.65
CA LEU A 458 20.53 -11.61 8.29
C LEU A 458 19.36 -10.77 7.77
N VAL A 459 19.44 -10.29 6.54
CA VAL A 459 18.31 -9.79 5.79
C VAL A 459 18.15 -10.55 4.48
N VAL A 460 16.95 -11.13 4.27
CA VAL A 460 16.54 -11.73 3.00
C VAL A 460 15.63 -10.74 2.29
N ALA A 461 16.12 -10.19 1.18
CA ALA A 461 15.49 -9.09 0.49
C ALA A 461 14.98 -9.49 -0.91
N GLY A 462 13.95 -8.78 -1.39
CA GLY A 462 13.38 -8.89 -2.73
C GLY A 462 11.91 -9.32 -2.72
N LYS A 463 11.61 -10.51 -2.19
CA LYS A 463 10.25 -11.09 -2.24
C LYS A 463 9.31 -10.57 -1.15
N GLY A 464 9.83 -10.29 0.04
CA GLY A 464 9.03 -9.80 1.16
C GLY A 464 7.83 -10.71 1.46
N HIS A 465 6.62 -10.22 1.19
CA HIS A 465 5.36 -10.94 1.43
C HIS A 465 4.94 -11.91 0.31
N GLU A 466 5.68 -11.98 -0.79
CA GLU A 466 5.35 -12.88 -1.91
C GLU A 466 5.42 -14.35 -1.48
N GLN A 467 4.41 -15.14 -1.91
CA GLN A 467 4.27 -16.56 -1.58
C GLN A 467 4.59 -17.47 -2.75
N GLY A 468 5.33 -16.99 -3.73
CA GLY A 468 5.70 -17.75 -4.91
C GLY A 468 6.97 -17.25 -5.57
N GLN A 469 7.59 -18.13 -6.36
CA GLN A 469 8.71 -17.82 -7.23
C GLN A 469 8.31 -18.13 -8.68
N THR A 470 8.36 -17.14 -9.56
CA THR A 470 7.97 -17.30 -10.96
C THR A 470 9.19 -17.63 -11.81
N VAL A 471 9.18 -18.82 -12.42
CA VAL A 471 10.21 -19.36 -13.32
C VAL A 471 9.55 -19.76 -14.64
N GLY A 472 9.85 -19.10 -15.73
CA GLY A 472 9.12 -19.27 -16.98
C GLY A 472 7.62 -18.99 -16.80
N PRO A 473 6.74 -19.89 -17.30
CA PRO A 473 5.29 -19.76 -17.15
C PRO A 473 4.76 -20.26 -15.80
N HIS A 474 5.62 -20.81 -14.93
CA HIS A 474 5.20 -21.46 -13.68
C HIS A 474 5.50 -20.59 -12.46
N THR A 475 4.57 -20.58 -11.49
CA THR A 475 4.81 -20.02 -10.16
C THR A 475 4.88 -21.16 -9.15
N ILE A 476 6.06 -21.33 -8.54
CA ILE A 476 6.33 -22.35 -7.53
C ILE A 476 6.04 -21.73 -6.17
N PRO A 477 5.32 -22.40 -5.25
CA PRO A 477 5.14 -21.92 -3.89
C PRO A 477 6.48 -21.71 -3.19
N PHE A 478 6.70 -20.48 -2.69
CA PHE A 478 7.91 -20.11 -1.96
C PHE A 478 7.64 -18.91 -1.06
N ASP A 479 8.13 -18.98 0.18
CA ASP A 479 7.98 -17.93 1.17
C ASP A 479 9.26 -17.79 1.99
N ASP A 480 9.89 -16.61 1.95
CA ASP A 480 11.17 -16.34 2.61
C ASP A 480 11.08 -16.55 4.13
N ALA A 481 10.06 -15.98 4.77
CA ALA A 481 9.91 -16.05 6.23
C ALA A 481 9.66 -17.48 6.72
N SER A 482 8.81 -18.23 6.03
CA SER A 482 8.56 -19.64 6.34
C SER A 482 9.80 -20.50 6.14
N THR A 483 10.60 -20.21 5.11
CA THR A 483 11.88 -20.91 4.85
C THR A 483 12.88 -20.63 5.98
N ILE A 484 13.02 -19.37 6.40
CA ILE A 484 13.88 -19.01 7.53
C ILE A 484 13.44 -19.72 8.81
N ARG A 485 12.13 -19.65 9.18
CA ARG A 485 11.60 -20.29 10.40
C ARG A 485 11.90 -21.79 10.43
N ARG A 486 11.62 -22.47 9.32
CA ARG A 486 11.89 -23.91 9.18
C ARG A 486 13.37 -24.25 9.34
N LEU A 487 14.28 -23.49 8.70
CA LEU A 487 15.71 -23.72 8.75
C LEU A 487 16.33 -23.34 10.09
N ALA A 488 15.79 -22.33 10.76
CA ALA A 488 16.23 -21.89 12.10
C ALA A 488 15.68 -22.78 13.24
N GLY A 489 14.81 -23.75 12.94
CA GLY A 489 14.16 -24.57 13.98
C GLY A 489 13.15 -23.79 14.83
N ALA A 490 12.68 -22.65 14.34
CA ALA A 490 11.68 -21.79 14.98
C ALA A 490 10.29 -22.07 14.35
N ALA A 491 9.74 -23.27 14.59
CA ALA A 491 8.40 -23.65 14.10
C ALA A 491 7.31 -23.23 15.07
#